data_42a19d55ff95c7b56cba4d8310f3ae90
#
_entry.id   42a19d55ff95c7b56cba4d8310f3ae90
#
_cell.length_a   1.000
_cell.length_b   1.000
_cell.length_c   1.000
_cell.angle_alpha   90.00
_cell.angle_beta   90.00
_cell.angle_gamma   90.00
#
_symmetry.space_group_name_H-M   'P 1'
#
loop_
_entity.id
_entity.type
_entity.pdbx_description
1 polymer ?
#
loop_
_entity_poly.entity_id
_entity_poly.type
_entity_poly.pdbx_seq_one_letter_code
_entity_poly.pdbx_strand_id
1 'polypeptide(L)'
;MLAQFPAMAENTDPPTEPIVPPPPAPPRRSFTRRHWGKLTVFTLLAVPITAFALWAFVSLSWSYSSGQRAGYVQKISHKGFVCKTWEGTLYTDIAKGFRSDSFSFTVRSDSLAHVIEGLSGKRVTMHYEQHIYVPTSCFGETEYFVTKVVAIPE
;
A
#
# COMPACT_ATOMS: atom_id res chain seq x y z
N MET A 1 -47.32 -98.08 -33.55
CA MET A 1 -46.11 -97.25 -33.86
C MET A 1 -46.52 -95.83 -33.93
N LEU A 2 -46.38 -95.06 -32.91
CA LEU A 2 -46.75 -93.65 -32.87
C LEU A 2 -45.49 -92.81 -32.90
N ALA A 3 -45.34 -92.08 -33.97
CA ALA A 3 -44.29 -91.12 -34.11
C ALA A 3 -44.58 -89.83 -33.38
N GLN A 4 -43.71 -89.52 -32.37
CA GLN A 4 -43.75 -88.25 -31.69
C GLN A 4 -43.02 -87.20 -32.51
N PHE A 5 -43.70 -86.09 -32.83
CA PHE A 5 -43.15 -84.88 -33.40
C PHE A 5 -42.61 -84.00 -32.23
N PRO A 6 -41.39 -83.47 -32.26
CA PRO A 6 -40.95 -82.51 -31.29
C PRO A 6 -41.59 -81.16 -31.57
N ALA A 7 -42.08 -80.54 -30.46
CA ALA A 7 -42.61 -79.19 -30.47
C ALA A 7 -41.48 -78.18 -30.77
N MET A 8 -41.70 -77.34 -31.78
CA MET A 8 -40.89 -76.18 -32.03
C MET A 8 -41.05 -75.17 -30.85
N ALA A 9 -39.99 -74.90 -30.16
CA ALA A 9 -39.93 -73.83 -29.18
C ALA A 9 -39.91 -72.48 -29.91
N GLU A 10 -41.00 -71.77 -29.81
CA GLU A 10 -41.13 -70.39 -30.31
C GLU A 10 -40.29 -69.47 -29.46
N ASN A 11 -39.21 -68.98 -30.04
CA ASN A 11 -38.28 -68.03 -29.42
C ASN A 11 -38.93 -66.64 -29.46
N THR A 12 -39.64 -66.27 -28.40
CA THR A 12 -40.20 -64.95 -28.21
C THR A 12 -39.12 -64.05 -27.61
N ASP A 13 -38.32 -63.46 -28.48
CA ASP A 13 -37.39 -62.38 -28.07
C ASP A 13 -38.25 -61.17 -27.57
N PRO A 14 -37.96 -60.63 -26.41
CA PRO A 14 -38.66 -59.47 -25.90
C PRO A 14 -38.42 -58.26 -26.82
N PRO A 15 -39.39 -57.40 -27.07
CA PRO A 15 -39.24 -56.24 -27.97
C PRO A 15 -38.12 -55.34 -27.45
N THR A 16 -37.09 -55.15 -28.30
CA THR A 16 -35.96 -54.27 -28.02
C THR A 16 -36.48 -52.83 -27.93
N GLU A 17 -36.66 -52.30 -26.71
CA GLU A 17 -36.97 -50.89 -26.57
C GLU A 17 -35.87 -50.01 -27.24
N PRO A 18 -36.26 -49.01 -27.97
CA PRO A 18 -35.28 -48.09 -28.60
C PRO A 18 -34.52 -47.37 -27.51
N ILE A 19 -33.18 -47.56 -27.47
CA ILE A 19 -32.25 -46.90 -26.56
C ILE A 19 -32.27 -45.41 -26.91
N VAL A 20 -33.05 -44.63 -26.16
CA VAL A 20 -33.06 -43.17 -26.25
C VAL A 20 -31.75 -42.67 -25.59
N PRO A 21 -30.85 -42.03 -26.33
CA PRO A 21 -29.64 -41.50 -25.74
C PRO A 21 -29.97 -40.51 -24.65
N PRO A 22 -29.24 -40.51 -23.52
CA PRO A 22 -29.52 -39.59 -22.39
C PRO A 22 -29.38 -38.12 -22.88
N PRO A 23 -30.24 -37.22 -22.41
CA PRO A 23 -30.18 -35.83 -22.79
C PRO A 23 -28.80 -35.22 -22.50
N PRO A 24 -28.27 -34.36 -23.37
CA PRO A 24 -26.97 -33.74 -23.18
C PRO A 24 -26.93 -32.99 -21.84
N ALA A 25 -25.87 -33.23 -21.06
CA ALA A 25 -25.68 -32.60 -19.78
C ALA A 25 -25.69 -31.06 -19.92
N PRO A 26 -26.39 -30.32 -19.05
CA PRO A 26 -26.44 -28.86 -19.13
C PRO A 26 -25.02 -28.27 -19.05
N PRO A 27 -24.72 -27.24 -19.86
CA PRO A 27 -23.38 -26.63 -19.87
C PRO A 27 -23.06 -26.12 -18.48
N ARG A 28 -21.96 -26.61 -17.87
CA ARG A 28 -21.45 -26.12 -16.58
C ARG A 28 -21.05 -24.66 -16.75
N ARG A 29 -21.90 -23.74 -16.27
CA ARG A 29 -21.57 -22.31 -16.25
C ARG A 29 -20.33 -22.12 -15.39
N SER A 30 -19.22 -21.67 -15.98
CA SER A 30 -17.98 -21.44 -15.24
C SER A 30 -18.22 -20.36 -14.16
N PHE A 31 -17.68 -20.57 -12.99
CA PHE A 31 -17.77 -19.65 -11.84
C PHE A 31 -17.35 -18.22 -12.23
N THR A 32 -16.34 -18.10 -13.07
CA THR A 32 -15.82 -16.83 -13.59
C THR A 32 -16.88 -16.01 -14.34
N ARG A 33 -17.72 -16.65 -15.17
CA ARG A 33 -18.73 -15.95 -15.97
C ARG A 33 -19.85 -15.34 -15.11
N ARG A 34 -20.20 -15.97 -13.99
CA ARG A 34 -21.23 -15.49 -13.07
C ARG A 34 -20.79 -14.31 -12.22
N HIS A 35 -19.50 -14.21 -11.95
CA HIS A 35 -18.93 -13.19 -11.05
C HIS A 35 -18.04 -12.18 -11.77
N TRP A 36 -17.97 -12.24 -13.10
CA TRP A 36 -17.07 -11.39 -13.89
C TRP A 36 -17.24 -9.91 -13.56
N GLY A 37 -18.46 -9.39 -13.52
CA GLY A 37 -18.69 -7.98 -13.17
C GLY A 37 -18.13 -7.60 -11.80
N LYS A 38 -18.30 -8.47 -10.78
CA LYS A 38 -17.75 -8.24 -9.43
C LYS A 38 -16.22 -8.32 -9.43
N LEU A 39 -15.65 -9.29 -10.15
CA LEU A 39 -14.20 -9.45 -10.30
C LEU A 39 -13.60 -8.23 -11.02
N THR A 40 -14.23 -7.75 -12.09
CA THR A 40 -13.76 -6.57 -12.83
C THR A 40 -13.74 -5.33 -11.95
N VAL A 41 -14.83 -5.06 -11.22
CA VAL A 41 -14.88 -3.91 -10.29
C VAL A 41 -13.86 -4.05 -9.17
N PHE A 42 -13.73 -5.25 -8.60
CA PHE A 42 -12.73 -5.50 -7.57
C PHE A 42 -11.30 -5.29 -8.09
N THR A 43 -10.97 -5.81 -9.27
CA THR A 43 -9.65 -5.64 -9.88
C THR A 43 -9.38 -4.17 -10.22
N LEU A 44 -10.38 -3.45 -10.75
CA LEU A 44 -10.25 -2.03 -11.10
C LEU A 44 -9.94 -1.16 -9.88
N LEU A 45 -10.44 -1.53 -8.70
CA LEU A 45 -10.15 -0.82 -7.45
C LEU A 45 -8.88 -1.34 -6.77
N ALA A 46 -8.69 -2.64 -6.72
CA ALA A 46 -7.58 -3.26 -6.00
C ALA A 46 -6.22 -2.94 -6.65
N VAL A 47 -6.13 -2.96 -7.98
CA VAL A 47 -4.87 -2.71 -8.69
C VAL A 47 -4.31 -1.31 -8.42
N PRO A 48 -5.06 -0.21 -8.59
CA PRO A 48 -4.51 1.13 -8.32
C PRO A 48 -4.21 1.35 -6.83
N ILE A 49 -5.02 0.80 -5.93
CA ILE A 49 -4.76 0.90 -4.48
C ILE A 49 -3.46 0.18 -4.12
N THR A 50 -3.27 -1.05 -4.63
CA THR A 50 -2.06 -1.83 -4.38
C THR A 50 -0.82 -1.17 -5.01
N ALA A 51 -0.95 -0.66 -6.23
CA ALA A 51 0.12 0.06 -6.90
C ALA A 51 0.54 1.33 -6.13
N PHE A 52 -0.44 2.10 -5.65
CA PHE A 52 -0.20 3.28 -4.83
C PHE A 52 0.47 2.92 -3.50
N ALA A 53 -0.04 1.89 -2.80
CA ALA A 53 0.54 1.43 -1.54
C ALA A 53 1.99 0.96 -1.70
N LEU A 54 2.27 0.22 -2.78
CA LEU A 54 3.61 -0.26 -3.09
C LEU A 54 4.56 0.91 -3.41
N TRP A 55 4.11 1.85 -4.22
CA TRP A 55 4.87 3.05 -4.54
C TRP A 55 5.15 3.89 -3.28
N ALA A 56 4.14 4.13 -2.44
CA ALA A 56 4.30 4.84 -1.19
C ALA A 56 5.29 4.12 -0.25
N PHE A 57 5.18 2.80 -0.15
CA PHE A 57 6.09 1.99 0.66
C PHE A 57 7.55 2.13 0.18
N VAL A 58 7.80 2.04 -1.12
CA VAL A 58 9.13 2.19 -1.70
C VAL A 58 9.67 3.61 -1.49
N SER A 59 8.87 4.65 -1.78
CA SER A 59 9.27 6.05 -1.60
C SER A 59 9.66 6.38 -0.17
N LEU A 60 8.92 5.84 0.81
CA LEU A 60 9.13 6.13 2.23
C LEU A 60 10.20 5.24 2.87
N SER A 61 10.50 4.09 2.27
CA SER A 61 11.53 3.16 2.77
C SER A 61 12.92 3.48 2.21
N TRP A 62 12.98 4.13 1.04
CA TRP A 62 14.24 4.44 0.40
C TRP A 62 14.68 5.87 0.72
N SER A 63 15.73 6.01 1.53
CA SER A 63 16.39 7.29 1.76
C SER A 63 17.30 7.63 0.58
N TYR A 64 17.03 8.76 -0.09
CA TYR A 64 17.87 9.25 -1.17
C TYR A 64 19.19 9.84 -0.65
N SER A 65 19.12 10.54 0.46
CA SER A 65 20.27 11.23 1.07
C SER A 65 20.09 11.28 2.57
N SER A 66 21.17 11.25 3.30
CA SER A 66 21.20 11.48 4.74
C SER A 66 22.26 12.52 5.07
N GLY A 67 21.99 13.34 6.06
CA GLY A 67 22.90 14.40 6.43
C GLY A 67 22.66 14.93 7.84
N GLN A 68 23.45 15.93 8.18
CA GLN A 68 23.33 16.65 9.45
C GLN A 68 23.27 18.15 9.17
N ARG A 69 22.44 18.85 9.92
CA ARG A 69 22.43 20.32 9.95
C ARG A 69 22.46 20.83 11.36
N ALA A 70 23.30 21.82 11.61
CA ALA A 70 23.33 22.55 12.85
C ALA A 70 22.66 23.91 12.68
N GLY A 71 21.90 24.33 13.68
CA GLY A 71 21.20 25.61 13.65
C GLY A 71 20.32 25.79 14.88
N TYR A 72 19.51 26.86 14.87
CA TYR A 72 18.55 27.17 15.92
C TYR A 72 17.15 26.70 15.53
N VAL A 73 16.50 25.95 16.41
CA VAL A 73 15.11 25.56 16.21
C VAL A 73 14.23 26.81 16.35
N GLN A 74 13.62 27.25 15.25
CA GLN A 74 12.75 28.40 15.30
C GLN A 74 11.33 28.03 15.70
N LYS A 75 10.78 27.01 15.02
CA LYS A 75 9.39 26.62 15.18
C LYS A 75 9.24 25.14 14.91
N ILE A 76 8.39 24.52 15.70
CA ILE A 76 7.79 23.21 15.41
C ILE A 76 6.29 23.32 15.62
N SER A 77 5.49 22.68 14.78
CA SER A 77 4.04 22.73 14.89
C SER A 77 3.41 21.46 14.32
N HIS A 78 2.34 21.02 14.95
CA HIS A 78 1.53 19.92 14.47
C HIS A 78 0.49 20.47 13.49
N LYS A 79 0.65 20.19 12.21
CA LYS A 79 -0.16 20.73 11.12
C LYS A 79 -0.88 19.63 10.36
N GLY A 80 -1.99 19.99 9.71
CA GLY A 80 -2.74 19.16 8.80
C GLY A 80 -4.22 19.16 9.10
N PHE A 81 -5.05 19.04 8.07
CA PHE A 81 -6.51 19.04 8.22
C PHE A 81 -7.04 17.60 8.44
N VAL A 82 -6.64 16.66 7.60
CA VAL A 82 -7.05 15.24 7.69
C VAL A 82 -5.97 14.43 8.39
N CYS A 83 -4.74 14.55 7.90
CA CYS A 83 -3.58 13.90 8.48
C CYS A 83 -2.72 15.00 9.12
N LYS A 84 -2.34 14.81 10.36
CA LYS A 84 -1.49 15.76 11.07
C LYS A 84 -0.05 15.26 11.08
N THR A 85 0.87 16.14 10.69
CA THR A 85 2.31 15.91 10.70
C THR A 85 3.03 16.97 11.51
N TRP A 86 4.14 16.62 12.11
CA TRP A 86 4.99 17.57 12.81
C TRP A 86 5.93 18.23 11.81
N GLU A 87 5.79 19.56 11.67
CA GLU A 87 6.57 20.36 10.74
C GLU A 87 7.34 21.44 11.50
N GLY A 88 8.62 21.55 11.19
CA GLY A 88 9.49 22.52 11.84
C GLY A 88 10.38 23.28 10.91
N THR A 89 11.01 24.34 11.44
CA THR A 89 11.98 25.15 10.72
C THR A 89 13.21 25.35 11.57
N LEU A 90 14.37 25.07 10.99
CA LEU A 90 15.69 25.31 11.57
C LEU A 90 16.35 26.48 10.84
N TYR A 91 16.83 27.48 11.57
CA TYR A 91 17.69 28.51 11.02
C TYR A 91 19.16 28.11 11.16
N THR A 92 19.82 28.05 10.04
CA THR A 92 21.26 27.83 9.99
C THR A 92 21.96 29.17 10.15
N ASP A 93 22.79 29.26 11.19
CA ASP A 93 23.61 30.44 11.42
C ASP A 93 24.82 30.40 10.45
N ILE A 94 24.72 31.14 9.37
CA ILE A 94 25.82 31.27 8.43
C ILE A 94 26.62 32.50 8.87
N ALA A 95 27.88 32.26 9.18
CA ALA A 95 28.85 33.27 9.57
C ALA A 95 28.67 34.62 8.85
N LYS A 96 28.63 35.69 9.66
CA LYS A 96 28.61 37.11 9.33
C LYS A 96 28.64 37.44 7.84
N GLY A 97 27.46 37.74 7.25
CA GLY A 97 27.37 38.35 5.93
C GLY A 97 26.54 37.62 4.88
N PHE A 98 26.06 36.41 5.14
CA PHE A 98 25.19 35.69 4.24
C PHE A 98 23.76 35.55 4.81
N ARG A 99 22.78 35.46 3.92
CA ARG A 99 21.37 35.24 4.24
C ARG A 99 21.21 34.04 5.17
N SER A 100 20.46 34.21 6.25
CA SER A 100 20.01 33.09 7.09
C SER A 100 19.24 32.10 6.20
N ASP A 101 19.76 30.90 6.05
CA ASP A 101 19.08 29.82 5.32
C ASP A 101 18.11 29.13 6.26
N SER A 102 16.86 29.05 5.84
CA SER A 102 15.81 28.36 6.59
C SER A 102 15.65 26.94 6.05
N PHE A 103 15.84 25.97 6.92
CA PHE A 103 15.68 24.56 6.60
C PHE A 103 14.35 24.05 7.20
N SER A 104 13.40 23.74 6.34
CA SER A 104 12.13 23.15 6.74
C SER A 104 12.25 21.63 6.79
N PHE A 105 11.68 21.01 7.82
CA PHE A 105 11.77 19.58 8.06
C PHE A 105 10.48 19.00 8.64
N THR A 106 10.27 17.72 8.42
CA THR A 106 9.17 16.91 8.96
C THR A 106 9.69 15.96 10.04
N VAL A 107 8.89 15.70 11.07
CA VAL A 107 9.19 14.71 12.11
C VAL A 107 8.07 13.69 12.15
N ARG A 108 8.42 12.39 12.03
CA ARG A 108 7.44 11.29 12.07
C ARG A 108 7.15 10.79 13.47
N SER A 109 8.10 10.94 14.39
CA SER A 109 7.98 10.46 15.77
C SER A 109 7.46 11.56 16.69
N ASP A 110 6.32 11.36 17.34
CA ASP A 110 5.78 12.28 18.33
C ASP A 110 6.77 12.53 19.48
N SER A 111 7.43 11.47 19.97
CA SER A 111 8.43 11.58 21.01
C SER A 111 9.59 12.49 20.61
N LEU A 112 10.07 12.37 19.39
CA LEU A 112 11.15 13.22 18.86
C LEU A 112 10.65 14.65 18.66
N ALA A 113 9.41 14.85 18.22
CA ALA A 113 8.81 16.16 18.03
C ALA A 113 8.73 16.93 19.37
N HIS A 114 8.31 16.29 20.45
CA HIS A 114 8.28 16.89 21.78
C HIS A 114 9.70 17.21 22.32
N VAL A 115 10.68 16.39 22.01
CA VAL A 115 12.08 16.72 22.35
C VAL A 115 12.52 17.99 21.60
N ILE A 116 12.23 18.08 20.30
CA ILE A 116 12.57 19.26 19.50
C ILE A 116 11.81 20.50 19.98
N GLU A 117 10.54 20.36 20.37
CA GLU A 117 9.74 21.44 20.94
C GLU A 117 10.40 22.02 22.21
N GLY A 118 10.89 21.16 23.10
CA GLY A 118 11.64 21.56 24.29
C GLY A 118 13.00 22.21 24.00
N LEU A 119 13.50 22.08 22.77
CA LEU A 119 14.75 22.68 22.30
C LEU A 119 14.51 23.93 21.43
N SER A 120 13.28 24.45 21.38
CA SER A 120 12.95 25.67 20.63
C SER A 120 13.80 26.86 21.14
N GLY A 121 14.38 27.59 20.20
CA GLY A 121 15.31 28.69 20.48
C GLY A 121 16.73 28.27 20.85
N LYS A 122 17.02 26.97 20.95
CA LYS A 122 18.35 26.46 21.27
C LYS A 122 19.09 26.02 20.02
N ARG A 123 20.43 26.01 20.10
CA ARG A 123 21.29 25.49 19.05
C ARG A 123 21.33 23.97 19.11
N VAL A 124 21.02 23.34 17.99
CA VAL A 124 20.95 21.87 17.86
C VAL A 124 21.66 21.39 16.60
N THR A 125 22.08 20.13 16.63
CA THR A 125 22.42 19.37 15.42
C THR A 125 21.31 18.38 15.17
N MET A 126 20.72 18.45 13.96
CA MET A 126 19.68 17.53 13.50
C MET A 126 20.27 16.58 12.47
N HIS A 127 19.98 15.29 12.64
CA HIS A 127 20.22 14.28 11.62
C HIS A 127 18.92 14.13 10.81
N TYR A 128 19.03 14.14 9.51
CA TYR A 128 17.89 14.01 8.63
C TYR A 128 18.14 13.01 7.52
N GLU A 129 17.05 12.46 7.01
CA GLU A 129 16.98 11.65 5.81
C GLU A 129 16.10 12.36 4.80
N GLN A 130 16.52 12.38 3.54
CA GLN A 130 15.75 12.93 2.45
C GLN A 130 15.05 11.81 1.70
N HIS A 131 13.74 11.91 1.57
CA HIS A 131 12.92 11.04 0.75
C HIS A 131 12.34 11.84 -0.41
N ILE A 132 12.79 11.51 -1.63
CA ILE A 132 12.27 12.12 -2.85
C ILE A 132 10.90 11.52 -3.14
N TYR A 133 9.97 12.36 -3.61
CA TYR A 133 8.61 11.95 -3.99
C TYR A 133 7.76 11.45 -2.81
N VAL A 134 7.68 12.24 -1.75
CA VAL A 134 6.71 11.97 -0.67
C VAL A 134 5.30 11.92 -1.27
N PRO A 135 4.56 10.81 -1.13
CA PRO A 135 3.33 10.58 -1.90
C PRO A 135 2.22 11.58 -1.66
N THR A 136 2.06 12.01 -0.40
CA THR A 136 1.04 12.98 0.02
C THR A 136 1.51 13.73 1.26
N SER A 137 0.91 14.89 1.54
CA SER A 137 1.12 15.66 2.77
C SER A 137 0.75 14.91 4.07
N CYS A 138 0.08 13.76 3.96
CA CYS A 138 -0.16 12.87 5.09
C CYS A 138 1.11 12.20 5.64
N PHE A 139 2.16 12.13 4.84
CA PHE A 139 3.44 11.55 5.25
C PHE A 139 4.46 12.62 5.63
N GLY A 140 4.28 13.86 5.21
CA GLY A 140 5.12 15.01 5.48
C GLY A 140 4.93 16.12 4.44
N GLU A 141 5.05 17.37 4.86
CA GLU A 141 5.03 18.52 3.93
C GLU A 141 6.39 18.73 3.26
N THR A 142 7.47 18.18 3.85
CA THR A 142 8.83 18.31 3.33
C THR A 142 9.43 16.95 2.98
N GLU A 143 10.45 16.95 2.15
CA GLU A 143 11.22 15.75 1.81
C GLU A 143 12.24 15.36 2.89
N TYR A 144 12.48 16.24 3.87
CA TYR A 144 13.51 16.08 4.90
C TYR A 144 12.89 15.61 6.21
N PHE A 145 13.19 14.38 6.58
CA PHE A 145 12.68 13.75 7.79
C PHE A 145 13.75 13.70 8.86
N VAL A 146 13.51 14.38 9.99
CA VAL A 146 14.44 14.35 11.11
C VAL A 146 14.32 13.03 11.86
N THR A 147 15.49 12.35 12.02
CA THR A 147 15.59 11.07 12.69
C THR A 147 16.19 11.19 14.10
N LYS A 148 17.02 12.22 14.32
CA LYS A 148 17.68 12.46 15.62
C LYS A 148 17.97 13.94 15.80
N VAL A 149 17.89 14.40 17.05
CA VAL A 149 18.30 15.75 17.46
C VAL A 149 19.28 15.65 18.63
N VAL A 150 20.30 16.50 18.62
CA VAL A 150 21.28 16.62 19.70
C VAL A 150 21.43 18.12 20.02
N ALA A 151 21.21 18.48 21.27
CA ALA A 151 21.47 19.85 21.73
C ALA A 151 22.98 20.09 21.77
N ILE A 152 23.41 21.26 21.30
CA ILE A 152 24.80 21.70 21.42
C ILE A 152 24.86 22.55 22.67
N PRO A 153 25.68 22.20 23.68
CA PRO A 153 25.89 23.06 24.83
C PRO A 153 26.54 24.38 24.35
N GLU A 154 26.05 25.49 24.87
CA GLU A 154 26.63 26.83 24.65
C GLU A 154 27.90 27.00 25.46
#